data_e36eef790c5f675dc62cdd875f2f15a0
#
_entry.id   e36eef790c5f675dc62cdd875f2f15a0
#
_cell.length_a   1.000
_cell.length_b   1.000
_cell.length_c   1.000
_cell.angle_alpha   90.00
_cell.angle_beta   90.00
_cell.angle_gamma   90.00
#
_symmetry.space_group_name_H-M   'P 1'
#
loop_
_entity.id
_entity.type
_entity.pdbx_description
1 polymer ?
#
loop_
_entity_poly.entity_id
_entity_poly.type
_entity_poly.pdbx_seq_one_letter_code
_entity_poly.pdbx_strand_id
1 'polypeptide(L)'
;MASKLKVDNGKVKDGGKQVGMIKNGCIYDRNNTSSTYLLAMTKNDVIYNRNNTSSTYCIGMVKNGTIYNRNNTSSSYKVGTIKDAERVISGRCSDAELGALYILMKAGKL
;
A
#
# COMPACT_ATOMS: atom_id res chain seq x y z
N MET A 1 2.70 -12.29 16.94
CA MET A 1 3.24 -12.61 15.60
C MET A 1 4.09 -11.46 15.10
N ALA A 2 5.27 -11.74 14.59
CA ALA A 2 6.14 -10.71 14.06
C ALA A 2 5.55 -10.12 12.77
N SER A 3 5.68 -8.80 12.59
CA SER A 3 5.27 -8.15 11.36
C SER A 3 6.20 -8.55 10.22
N LYS A 4 5.64 -8.73 9.02
CA LYS A 4 6.46 -9.01 7.84
C LYS A 4 7.17 -7.75 7.34
N LEU A 5 6.45 -6.64 7.33
CA LEU A 5 7.01 -5.36 6.88
C LEU A 5 7.00 -4.35 8.02
N LYS A 6 7.94 -3.43 7.97
CA LYS A 6 8.00 -2.31 8.90
C LYS A 6 8.18 -1.02 8.11
N VAL A 7 7.36 -0.02 8.43
CA VAL A 7 7.51 1.33 7.87
C VAL A 7 8.27 2.16 8.89
N ASP A 8 9.45 2.61 8.52
CA ASP A 8 10.35 3.36 9.38
C ASP A 8 10.78 4.63 8.65
N ASN A 9 10.19 5.75 9.03
CA ASN A 9 10.53 7.06 8.48
C ASN A 9 10.44 7.07 6.94
N GLY A 10 9.36 6.50 6.42
CA GLY A 10 9.12 6.42 4.98
C GLY A 10 9.82 5.28 4.27
N LYS A 11 10.61 4.49 4.99
CA LYS A 11 11.29 3.32 4.42
C LYS A 11 10.50 2.07 4.75
N VAL A 12 10.29 1.21 3.76
CA VAL A 12 9.61 -0.06 3.95
C VAL A 12 10.67 -1.14 4.05
N LYS A 13 10.70 -1.83 5.18
CA LYS A 13 11.75 -2.81 5.48
C LYS A 13 11.16 -4.19 5.72
N ASP A 14 11.90 -5.21 5.31
CA ASP A 14 11.58 -6.62 5.56
C ASP A 14 12.80 -7.25 6.24
N GLY A 15 12.65 -7.53 7.54
CA GLY A 15 13.74 -8.11 8.32
C GLY A 15 14.99 -7.24 8.38
N GLY A 16 14.83 -5.92 8.38
CA GLY A 16 15.95 -4.99 8.41
C GLY A 16 16.48 -4.57 7.05
N LYS A 17 16.01 -5.23 5.98
CA LYS A 17 16.40 -4.89 4.62
C LYS A 17 15.35 -3.97 4.00
N GLN A 18 15.78 -2.87 3.42
CA GLN A 18 14.85 -1.96 2.75
C GLN A 18 14.38 -2.58 1.44
N VAL A 19 13.06 -2.78 1.32
CA VAL A 19 12.46 -3.34 0.12
C VAL A 19 11.60 -2.32 -0.62
N GLY A 20 11.33 -1.18 -0.01
CA GLY A 20 10.54 -0.14 -0.64
C GLY A 20 10.65 1.19 0.06
N MET A 21 9.93 2.17 -0.45
CA MET A 21 9.91 3.51 0.11
C MET A 21 8.54 4.13 -0.10
N ILE A 22 8.11 4.93 0.87
CA ILE A 22 6.89 5.72 0.77
C ILE A 22 7.31 7.18 0.74
N LYS A 23 6.87 7.91 -0.28
CA LYS A 23 7.14 9.34 -0.37
C LYS A 23 5.98 10.04 -1.08
N ASN A 24 5.43 11.08 -0.44
CA ASN A 24 4.32 11.87 -1.00
C ASN A 24 3.15 11.00 -1.46
N GLY A 25 2.79 9.98 -0.67
CA GLY A 25 1.68 9.09 -0.99
C GLY A 25 2.00 8.03 -2.03
N CYS A 26 3.23 7.99 -2.53
CA CYS A 26 3.66 7.01 -3.53
C CYS A 26 4.51 5.93 -2.87
N ILE A 27 4.38 4.70 -3.33
CA ILE A 27 5.14 3.55 -2.84
C ILE A 27 6.05 3.06 -3.97
N TYR A 28 7.35 2.97 -3.68
CA TYR A 28 8.36 2.59 -4.66
C TYR A 28 8.98 1.24 -4.29
N ASP A 29 9.52 0.53 -5.29
CA ASP A 29 10.11 -0.79 -5.17
C ASP A 29 11.53 -0.77 -4.58
N ARG A 30 12.02 0.34 -4.14
CA ARG A 30 13.34 0.43 -3.50
C ARG A 30 13.54 1.88 -3.10
N ASN A 31 14.69 2.19 -2.58
CA ASN A 31 15.01 3.56 -2.19
C ASN A 31 15.30 4.42 -3.42
N ASN A 32 14.29 4.57 -4.27
CA ASN A 32 14.43 5.29 -5.54
C ASN A 32 13.07 5.84 -5.95
N THR A 33 13.00 7.15 -6.19
CA THR A 33 11.75 7.82 -6.52
C THR A 33 11.49 7.91 -8.03
N SER A 34 12.25 7.19 -8.83
CA SER A 34 12.00 7.11 -10.26
C SER A 34 10.65 6.44 -10.53
N SER A 35 9.91 6.95 -11.50
CA SER A 35 8.63 6.35 -11.88
C SER A 35 8.77 4.90 -12.34
N THR A 36 9.98 4.50 -12.77
CA THR A 36 10.27 3.11 -13.13
C THR A 36 10.05 2.17 -11.95
N TYR A 37 10.29 2.64 -10.73
CA TYR A 37 10.16 1.84 -9.50
C TYR A 37 8.86 2.09 -8.74
N LEU A 38 7.95 2.88 -9.31
CA LEU A 38 6.67 3.16 -8.67
C LEU A 38 5.81 1.91 -8.67
N LEU A 39 5.42 1.46 -7.47
CA LEU A 39 4.52 0.31 -7.31
C LEU A 39 3.08 0.75 -7.14
N ALA A 40 2.86 1.84 -6.43
CA ALA A 40 1.51 2.33 -6.18
C ALA A 40 1.54 3.81 -5.81
N MET A 41 0.41 4.47 -6.03
CA MET A 41 0.20 5.85 -5.62
C MET A 41 -1.14 5.92 -4.91
N THR A 42 -1.20 6.71 -3.84
CA THR A 42 -2.46 6.92 -3.12
C THR A 42 -2.93 8.35 -3.30
N LYS A 43 -4.22 8.51 -3.51
CA LYS A 43 -4.84 9.84 -3.57
C LYS A 43 -6.30 9.74 -3.15
N ASN A 44 -6.71 10.54 -2.17
CA ASN A 44 -8.09 10.55 -1.65
C ASN A 44 -8.55 9.13 -1.26
N ASP A 45 -7.67 8.39 -0.58
CA ASP A 45 -7.90 7.02 -0.10
C ASP A 45 -8.09 6.00 -1.23
N VAL A 46 -7.85 6.38 -2.48
CA VAL A 46 -7.85 5.46 -3.62
C VAL A 46 -6.40 5.12 -3.97
N ILE A 47 -6.16 3.89 -4.37
CA ILE A 47 -4.83 3.35 -4.63
C ILE A 47 -4.72 3.03 -6.11
N TYR A 48 -3.66 3.55 -6.75
CA TYR A 48 -3.42 3.38 -8.18
C TYR A 48 -2.08 2.65 -8.38
N ASN A 49 -1.95 1.94 -9.51
CA ASN A 49 -0.69 1.22 -9.79
C ASN A 49 0.30 2.06 -10.59
N ARG A 50 0.04 3.35 -10.76
CA ARG A 50 0.97 4.29 -11.36
C ARG A 50 0.59 5.71 -10.95
N ASN A 51 1.40 6.68 -11.30
CA ASN A 51 1.16 8.08 -10.96
C ASN A 51 0.10 8.67 -11.90
N ASN A 52 -1.10 8.11 -11.83
CA ASN A 52 -2.21 8.51 -12.70
C ASN A 52 -3.51 8.15 -11.98
N THR A 53 -4.44 9.09 -11.89
CA THR A 53 -5.69 8.90 -11.14
C THR A 53 -6.83 8.37 -12.00
N SER A 54 -6.55 7.92 -13.21
CA SER A 54 -7.56 7.26 -14.04
C SER A 54 -8.04 5.97 -13.36
N SER A 55 -9.35 5.70 -13.43
CA SER A 55 -9.91 4.48 -12.85
C SER A 55 -9.32 3.22 -13.48
N THR A 56 -8.77 3.32 -14.68
CA THR A 56 -8.08 2.21 -15.35
C THR A 56 -6.93 1.69 -14.49
N TYR A 57 -6.28 2.57 -13.72
CA TYR A 57 -5.10 2.22 -12.92
C TYR A 57 -5.42 2.02 -11.45
N CYS A 58 -6.70 2.04 -11.07
CA CYS A 58 -7.10 1.80 -9.68
C CYS A 58 -6.89 0.35 -9.32
N ILE A 59 -6.14 0.11 -8.24
CA ILE A 59 -5.91 -1.24 -7.72
C ILE A 59 -6.55 -1.43 -6.35
N GLY A 60 -7.08 -0.38 -5.78
CA GLY A 60 -7.75 -0.51 -4.49
C GLY A 60 -8.20 0.80 -3.90
N MET A 61 -8.80 0.69 -2.72
CA MET A 61 -9.32 1.81 -1.98
C MET A 61 -9.41 1.43 -0.51
N VAL A 62 -9.25 2.41 0.37
CA VAL A 62 -9.49 2.23 1.81
C VAL A 62 -10.66 3.10 2.20
N LYS A 63 -11.66 2.52 2.85
CA LYS A 63 -12.80 3.29 3.36
C LYS A 63 -13.33 2.68 4.65
N ASN A 64 -13.48 3.52 5.66
CA ASN A 64 -14.00 3.10 6.97
C ASN A 64 -13.24 1.90 7.54
N GLY A 65 -11.92 1.90 7.40
CA GLY A 65 -11.07 0.85 7.94
C GLY A 65 -11.08 -0.45 7.14
N THR A 66 -11.70 -0.46 5.96
CA THR A 66 -11.76 -1.63 5.08
C THR A 66 -10.96 -1.38 3.82
N ILE A 67 -10.24 -2.40 3.37
CA ILE A 67 -9.39 -2.35 2.17
C ILE A 67 -10.10 -3.11 1.06
N TYR A 68 -10.28 -2.45 -0.08
CA TYR A 68 -10.92 -3.03 -1.26
C TYR A 68 -9.92 -3.13 -2.40
N ASN A 69 -10.13 -4.07 -3.34
CA ASN A 69 -9.23 -4.22 -4.48
C ASN A 69 -9.68 -3.42 -5.72
N ARG A 70 -10.62 -2.51 -5.54
CA ARG A 70 -11.00 -1.51 -6.56
C ARG A 70 -11.76 -0.38 -5.89
N ASN A 71 -12.09 0.64 -6.64
CA ASN A 71 -12.83 1.80 -6.10
C ASN A 71 -14.33 1.45 -6.00
N ASN A 72 -14.63 0.49 -5.12
CA ASN A 72 -15.99 -0.01 -4.94
C ASN A 72 -16.08 -0.64 -3.55
N THR A 73 -17.09 -0.25 -2.79
CA THR A 73 -17.25 -0.70 -1.40
C THR A 73 -18.07 -1.98 -1.26
N SER A 74 -18.37 -2.65 -2.37
CA SER A 74 -19.03 -3.95 -2.30
C SER A 74 -18.14 -4.97 -1.59
N SER A 75 -18.75 -5.83 -0.77
CA SER A 75 -18.01 -6.87 -0.06
C SER A 75 -17.32 -7.84 -1.01
N SER A 76 -17.76 -7.92 -2.26
CA SER A 76 -17.10 -8.74 -3.29
C SER A 76 -15.65 -8.30 -3.54
N TYR A 77 -15.33 -7.03 -3.27
CA TYR A 77 -14.02 -6.47 -3.55
C TYR A 77 -13.20 -6.24 -2.28
N LYS A 78 -13.70 -6.70 -1.14
CA LYS A 78 -12.97 -6.56 0.13
C LYS A 78 -11.80 -7.52 0.15
N VAL A 79 -10.59 -7.00 0.45
CA VAL A 79 -9.40 -7.83 0.60
C VAL A 79 -8.98 -7.96 2.06
N GLY A 80 -9.44 -7.08 2.92
CA GLY A 80 -9.13 -7.14 4.33
C GLY A 80 -9.48 -5.83 5.02
N THR A 81 -8.98 -5.66 6.22
CA THR A 81 -9.20 -4.44 7.00
C THR A 81 -7.84 -3.83 7.36
N ILE A 82 -7.89 -2.57 7.82
CA ILE A 82 -6.69 -1.90 8.32
C ILE A 82 -6.11 -2.69 9.50
N LYS A 83 -6.95 -3.29 10.35
CA LYS A 83 -6.48 -4.14 11.44
C LYS A 83 -5.73 -5.36 10.93
N ASP A 84 -6.21 -5.97 9.84
CA ASP A 84 -5.52 -7.11 9.21
C ASP A 84 -4.13 -6.67 8.71
N ALA A 85 -4.06 -5.50 8.10
CA ALA A 85 -2.80 -4.97 7.59
C ALA A 85 -1.83 -4.68 8.75
N GLU A 86 -2.33 -4.16 9.87
CA GLU A 86 -1.51 -3.85 11.03
C GLU A 86 -0.88 -5.09 11.67
N ARG A 87 -1.44 -6.27 11.43
CA ARG A 87 -0.87 -7.52 11.93
C ARG A 87 0.40 -7.91 11.20
N VAL A 88 0.57 -7.47 9.97
CA VAL A 88 1.71 -7.86 9.12
C VAL A 88 2.57 -6.66 8.73
N ILE A 89 2.11 -5.45 8.98
CA ILE A 89 2.84 -4.22 8.67
C ILE A 89 2.86 -3.35 9.92
N SER A 90 4.03 -3.04 10.43
CA SER A 90 4.19 -2.17 11.59
C SER A 90 4.75 -0.82 11.15
N GLY A 91 4.67 0.17 12.06
CA GLY A 91 5.20 1.50 11.80
C GLY A 91 4.09 2.49 11.47
N ARG A 92 4.46 3.68 11.02
CA ARG A 92 3.51 4.76 10.77
C ARG A 92 3.39 5.07 9.29
N CYS A 93 2.16 5.06 8.81
CA CYS A 93 1.80 5.54 7.48
C CYS A 93 0.30 5.84 7.50
N SER A 94 -0.20 6.48 6.45
CA SER A 94 -1.64 6.73 6.36
C SER A 94 -2.39 5.43 6.11
N ASP A 95 -3.69 5.43 6.36
CA ASP A 95 -4.52 4.26 6.09
C ASP A 95 -4.45 3.85 4.62
N ALA A 96 -4.45 4.83 3.71
CA ALA A 96 -4.34 4.54 2.27
C ALA A 96 -2.99 3.90 1.94
N GLU A 97 -1.90 4.40 2.52
CA GLU A 97 -0.57 3.82 2.33
C GLU A 97 -0.51 2.41 2.89
N LEU A 98 -1.08 2.20 4.09
CA LEU A 98 -1.12 0.88 4.70
C LEU A 98 -1.92 -0.10 3.85
N GLY A 99 -3.07 0.34 3.34
CA GLY A 99 -3.87 -0.47 2.43
C GLY A 99 -3.13 -0.81 1.16
N ALA A 100 -2.39 0.16 0.60
CA ALA A 100 -1.59 -0.07 -0.61
C ALA A 100 -0.49 -1.10 -0.35
N LEU A 101 0.20 -1.00 0.79
CA LEU A 101 1.24 -1.98 1.17
C LEU A 101 0.63 -3.37 1.31
N TYR A 102 -0.54 -3.46 1.94
CA TYR A 102 -1.22 -4.74 2.13
C TYR A 102 -1.58 -5.38 0.78
N ILE A 103 -2.11 -4.60 -0.15
CA ILE A 103 -2.45 -5.08 -1.50
C ILE A 103 -1.19 -5.55 -2.22
N LEU A 104 -0.10 -4.78 -2.13
CA LEU A 104 1.16 -5.13 -2.78
C LEU A 104 1.77 -6.40 -2.20
N MET A 105 1.66 -6.60 -0.88
CA MET A 105 2.12 -7.83 -0.24
C MET A 105 1.35 -9.04 -0.76
N LYS A 106 0.02 -8.92 -0.84
CA LYS A 106 -0.81 -10.02 -1.32
C LYS A 106 -0.56 -10.33 -2.80
N ALA A 107 -0.16 -9.32 -3.56
CA ALA A 107 0.18 -9.50 -4.98
C ALA A 107 1.61 -10.00 -5.18
N GLY A 108 2.38 -10.14 -4.12
CA GLY A 108 3.77 -10.59 -4.20
C GLY A 108 4.75 -9.55 -4.71
N LYS A 109 4.39 -8.27 -4.62
CA LYS A 109 5.26 -7.18 -5.12
C LYS A 109 6.15 -6.60 -4.01
N LEU A 110 5.85 -6.90 -2.78
CA LEU A 110 6.67 -6.52 -1.61
C LEU A 110 6.90 -7.71 -0.70
#